data_79847882f774a344138a9da14717fbe2
#
_entry.id   79847882f774a344138a9da14717fbe2
#
_cell.length_a   1.000
_cell.length_b   1.000
_cell.length_c   1.000
_cell.angle_alpha   90.00
_cell.angle_beta   90.00
_cell.angle_gamma   90.00
#
_symmetry.space_group_name_H-M   'P 1'
#
loop_
_entity.id
_entity.type
_entity.pdbx_description
1 polymer ?
#
loop_
_entity_poly.entity_id
_entity_poly.type
_entity_poly.pdbx_seq_one_letter_code
_entity_poly.pdbx_strand_id
1 'polypeptide(L)'
;MKGRFKIARRYDKEESKRRILSACVKLFIERGYCGTTLSEILKEADVTSSTFQNIFRTKDGVLLELAEFMFGSQFEAARALTGSNIPPIYIYAAETAIQMTIAELNENLREIYLEAYTQPEIAEYIHQQTSSELYKIFSSYLPNYSESDFYELEIGSAGIMRGYMARPCDKYFTLEKKLERFLRMSLGAYSVPVEEQDAVLEYIMKTDIRKTANYIMQKLFMAL
;
A
#
# COMPACT_ATOMS: atom_id res chain seq x y z
N MET A 1 -38.67 18.54 8.60
CA MET A 1 -38.24 18.45 7.19
C MET A 1 -36.72 18.55 6.97
N LYS A 2 -35.95 19.36 7.70
CA LYS A 2 -34.49 19.53 7.50
C LYS A 2 -33.63 18.25 7.72
N GLY A 3 -34.04 17.30 8.55
CA GLY A 3 -33.29 16.08 8.84
C GLY A 3 -33.30 15.04 7.70
N ARG A 4 -34.42 14.87 7.02
CA ARG A 4 -34.57 13.91 5.93
C ARG A 4 -33.75 14.26 4.68
N PHE A 5 -33.64 15.55 4.37
CA PHE A 5 -32.79 16.06 3.26
C PHE A 5 -31.29 15.90 3.53
N LYS A 6 -30.85 16.03 4.79
CA LYS A 6 -29.44 15.82 5.15
C LYS A 6 -29.01 14.36 5.04
N ILE A 7 -29.89 13.43 5.43
CA ILE A 7 -29.65 11.98 5.35
C ILE A 7 -29.63 11.53 3.88
N ALA A 8 -30.60 11.94 3.06
CA ALA A 8 -30.66 11.60 1.64
C ALA A 8 -29.42 12.13 0.87
N ARG A 9 -28.98 13.39 1.13
CA ARG A 9 -27.81 14.00 0.50
C ARG A 9 -26.48 13.35 0.94
N ARG A 10 -26.41 12.85 2.15
CA ARG A 10 -25.25 12.10 2.66
C ARG A 10 -25.19 10.70 2.02
N TYR A 11 -26.30 10.03 1.87
CA TYR A 11 -26.42 8.74 1.20
C TYR A 11 -26.01 8.81 -0.28
N ASP A 12 -26.42 9.87 -0.97
CA ASP A 12 -26.07 10.14 -2.37
C ASP A 12 -24.54 10.44 -2.51
N LYS A 13 -23.93 11.09 -1.54
CA LYS A 13 -22.49 11.37 -1.54
C LYS A 13 -21.66 10.09 -1.37
N GLU A 14 -22.01 9.22 -0.42
CA GLU A 14 -21.31 7.97 -0.18
C GLU A 14 -21.45 7.01 -1.37
N GLU A 15 -22.64 6.90 -1.96
CA GLU A 15 -22.86 6.11 -3.15
C GLU A 15 -22.06 6.63 -4.35
N SER A 16 -22.01 7.96 -4.54
CA SER A 16 -21.18 8.58 -5.57
C SER A 16 -19.67 8.35 -5.32
N LYS A 17 -19.23 8.43 -4.06
CA LYS A 17 -17.85 8.11 -3.67
C LYS A 17 -17.48 6.68 -4.04
N ARG A 18 -18.33 5.72 -3.69
CA ARG A 18 -18.13 4.30 -4.01
C ARG A 18 -18.05 4.06 -5.51
N ARG A 19 -18.96 4.63 -6.32
CA ARG A 19 -18.93 4.52 -7.78
C ARG A 19 -17.66 5.10 -8.40
N ILE A 20 -17.18 6.25 -7.90
CA ILE A 20 -15.93 6.85 -8.35
C ILE A 20 -14.73 5.95 -8.02
N LEU A 21 -14.64 5.43 -6.79
CA LEU A 21 -13.56 4.54 -6.39
C LEU A 21 -13.55 3.25 -7.23
N SER A 22 -14.71 2.63 -7.43
CA SER A 22 -14.86 1.43 -8.26
C SER A 22 -14.43 1.69 -9.71
N ALA A 23 -14.87 2.80 -10.30
CA ALA A 23 -14.45 3.21 -11.65
C ALA A 23 -12.94 3.44 -11.75
N CYS A 24 -12.35 4.12 -10.75
CA CYS A 24 -10.91 4.37 -10.71
C CYS A 24 -10.11 3.07 -10.58
N VAL A 25 -10.47 2.18 -9.66
CA VAL A 25 -9.76 0.89 -9.50
C VAL A 25 -9.80 0.09 -10.80
N LYS A 26 -10.97 -0.02 -11.45
CA LYS A 26 -11.09 -0.69 -12.73
C LYS A 26 -10.18 -0.07 -13.80
N LEU A 27 -10.31 1.24 -14.00
CA LEU A 27 -9.56 1.94 -15.05
C LEU A 27 -8.05 1.96 -14.78
N PHE A 28 -7.62 2.14 -13.52
CA PHE A 28 -6.20 2.14 -13.16
C PHE A 28 -5.56 0.77 -13.37
N ILE A 29 -6.28 -0.32 -13.09
CA ILE A 29 -5.77 -1.68 -13.32
C ILE A 29 -5.76 -2.05 -14.80
N GLU A 30 -6.74 -1.58 -15.58
CA GLU A 30 -6.82 -1.85 -17.02
C GLU A 30 -5.85 -1.00 -17.85
N ARG A 31 -5.58 0.26 -17.46
CA ARG A 31 -4.91 1.26 -18.31
C ARG A 31 -3.76 2.00 -17.65
N GLY A 32 -3.49 1.73 -16.39
CA GLY A 32 -2.56 2.49 -15.57
C GLY A 32 -3.16 3.79 -15.03
N TYR A 33 -2.50 4.34 -14.04
CA TYR A 33 -2.87 5.63 -13.45
C TYR A 33 -2.69 6.77 -14.46
N CYS A 34 -1.51 6.88 -15.09
CA CYS A 34 -1.21 7.92 -16.08
C CYS A 34 -2.09 7.80 -17.32
N GLY A 35 -2.42 6.57 -17.75
CA GLY A 35 -3.29 6.29 -18.89
C GLY A 35 -4.78 6.57 -18.68
N THR A 36 -5.20 6.90 -17.44
CA THR A 36 -6.60 7.14 -17.08
C THR A 36 -6.87 8.64 -16.95
N THR A 37 -7.85 9.14 -17.70
CA THR A 37 -8.27 10.54 -17.67
C THR A 37 -9.47 10.77 -16.72
N LEU A 38 -9.61 12.00 -16.21
CA LEU A 38 -10.78 12.39 -15.42
C LEU A 38 -12.09 12.18 -16.20
N SER A 39 -12.11 12.48 -17.49
CA SER A 39 -13.31 12.31 -18.33
C SER A 39 -13.77 10.86 -18.39
N GLU A 40 -12.85 9.90 -18.46
CA GLU A 40 -13.16 8.46 -18.43
C GLU A 40 -13.70 8.03 -17.06
N ILE A 41 -13.09 8.53 -15.97
CA ILE A 41 -13.59 8.26 -14.61
C ILE A 41 -15.02 8.76 -14.43
N LEU A 42 -15.30 10.01 -14.84
CA LEU A 42 -16.64 10.59 -14.75
C LEU A 42 -17.68 9.79 -15.52
N LYS A 43 -17.32 9.34 -16.72
CA LYS A 43 -18.19 8.52 -17.58
C LYS A 43 -18.45 7.14 -16.98
N GLU A 44 -17.39 6.46 -16.52
CA GLU A 44 -17.50 5.11 -15.95
C GLU A 44 -18.28 5.11 -14.63
N ALA A 45 -18.04 6.11 -13.77
CA ALA A 45 -18.72 6.28 -12.50
C ALA A 45 -20.15 6.83 -12.63
N ASP A 46 -20.55 7.30 -13.81
CA ASP A 46 -21.83 8.00 -14.05
C ASP A 46 -22.03 9.15 -13.04
N VAL A 47 -21.06 10.05 -12.96
CA VAL A 47 -21.10 11.24 -12.10
C VAL A 47 -20.72 12.50 -12.86
N THR A 48 -21.18 13.65 -12.35
CA THR A 48 -20.79 14.97 -12.90
C THR A 48 -19.39 15.38 -12.40
N SER A 49 -18.72 16.26 -13.14
CA SER A 49 -17.46 16.87 -12.71
C SER A 49 -17.61 17.59 -11.35
N SER A 50 -18.73 18.28 -11.13
CA SER A 50 -19.02 18.94 -9.85
C SER A 50 -19.12 17.92 -8.69
N THR A 51 -19.77 16.77 -8.90
CA THR A 51 -19.86 15.71 -7.90
C THR A 51 -18.47 15.18 -7.56
N PHE A 52 -17.66 14.89 -8.57
CA PHE A 52 -16.28 14.43 -8.38
C PHE A 52 -15.45 15.44 -7.58
N GLN A 53 -15.44 16.71 -8.02
CA GLN A 53 -14.68 17.79 -7.35
C GLN A 53 -15.10 18.00 -5.90
N ASN A 54 -16.39 17.83 -5.58
CA ASN A 54 -16.89 17.93 -4.21
C ASN A 54 -16.48 16.77 -3.30
N ILE A 55 -16.07 15.63 -3.86
CA ILE A 55 -15.67 14.43 -3.12
C ILE A 55 -14.15 14.30 -3.03
N PHE A 56 -13.46 14.32 -4.17
CA PHE A 56 -12.03 14.02 -4.29
C PHE A 56 -11.16 15.19 -4.74
N ARG A 57 -11.74 16.26 -5.28
CA ARG A 57 -11.07 17.42 -5.88
C ARG A 57 -10.23 17.06 -7.12
N THR A 58 -9.31 16.11 -7.00
CA THR A 58 -8.37 15.69 -8.05
C THR A 58 -8.31 14.17 -8.17
N LYS A 59 -7.68 13.67 -9.22
CA LYS A 59 -7.38 12.24 -9.38
C LYS A 59 -6.43 11.74 -8.29
N ASP A 60 -5.50 12.60 -7.83
CA ASP A 60 -4.58 12.28 -6.74
C ASP A 60 -5.31 12.10 -5.40
N GLY A 61 -6.41 12.85 -5.18
CA GLY A 61 -7.27 12.64 -4.00
C GLY A 61 -7.93 11.25 -3.98
N VAL A 62 -8.23 10.67 -5.16
CA VAL A 62 -8.68 9.28 -5.26
C VAL A 62 -7.53 8.32 -4.95
N LEU A 63 -6.33 8.60 -5.46
CA LEU A 63 -5.15 7.77 -5.21
C LEU A 63 -4.79 7.75 -3.72
N LEU A 64 -4.93 8.87 -3.02
CA LEU A 64 -4.75 8.94 -1.56
C LEU A 64 -5.72 8.00 -0.83
N GLU A 65 -7.01 8.05 -1.15
CA GLU A 65 -8.02 7.17 -0.55
C GLU A 65 -7.71 5.68 -0.79
N LEU A 66 -7.23 5.34 -2.00
CA LEU A 66 -6.81 3.98 -2.32
C LEU A 66 -5.54 3.58 -1.56
N ALA A 67 -4.58 4.50 -1.38
CA ALA A 67 -3.39 4.26 -0.59
C ALA A 67 -3.73 4.00 0.90
N GLU A 68 -4.67 4.77 1.47
CA GLU A 68 -5.18 4.57 2.83
C GLU A 68 -5.81 3.16 3.01
N PHE A 69 -6.66 2.77 2.06
CA PHE A 69 -7.29 1.44 2.07
C PHE A 69 -6.25 0.32 1.95
N MET A 70 -5.31 0.45 1.02
CA MET A 70 -4.27 -0.56 0.78
C MET A 70 -3.34 -0.70 1.98
N PHE A 71 -2.90 0.41 2.57
CA PHE A 71 -2.06 0.40 3.77
C PHE A 71 -2.71 -0.39 4.91
N GLY A 72 -3.94 -0.06 5.27
CA GLY A 72 -4.67 -0.77 6.33
C GLY A 72 -4.87 -2.26 6.02
N SER A 73 -5.24 -2.59 4.78
CA SER A 73 -5.48 -3.97 4.34
C SER A 73 -4.21 -4.82 4.30
N GLN A 74 -3.06 -4.25 3.96
CA GLN A 74 -1.78 -4.96 3.90
C GLN A 74 -1.27 -5.30 5.30
N PHE A 75 -1.31 -4.36 6.24
CA PHE A 75 -0.94 -4.62 7.63
C PHE A 75 -1.90 -5.58 8.33
N GLU A 76 -3.22 -5.47 8.09
CA GLU A 76 -4.21 -6.43 8.58
C GLU A 76 -3.90 -7.85 8.08
N ALA A 77 -3.64 -7.99 6.78
CA ALA A 77 -3.31 -9.28 6.18
C ALA A 77 -1.97 -9.83 6.68
N ALA A 78 -0.96 -8.98 6.87
CA ALA A 78 0.32 -9.39 7.43
C ALA A 78 0.15 -9.91 8.87
N ARG A 79 -0.61 -9.22 9.72
CA ARG A 79 -0.92 -9.68 11.08
C ARG A 79 -1.71 -11.00 11.09
N ALA A 80 -2.67 -11.16 10.17
CA ALA A 80 -3.43 -12.40 10.04
C ALA A 80 -2.55 -13.58 9.56
N LEU A 81 -1.60 -13.30 8.67
CA LEU A 81 -0.67 -14.29 8.12
C LEU A 81 0.34 -14.76 9.15
N THR A 82 0.89 -13.84 9.96
CA THR A 82 1.90 -14.14 10.98
C THR A 82 1.29 -14.68 12.28
N GLY A 83 0.07 -14.28 12.60
CA GLY A 83 -0.56 -14.63 13.89
C GLY A 83 -0.01 -13.82 15.07
N SER A 84 -0.52 -14.11 16.28
CA SER A 84 -0.23 -13.30 17.47
C SER A 84 1.01 -13.73 18.27
N ASN A 85 1.61 -14.88 17.94
CA ASN A 85 2.70 -15.48 18.73
C ASN A 85 4.07 -15.38 18.07
N ILE A 86 4.19 -14.60 17.00
CA ILE A 86 5.44 -14.39 16.24
C ILE A 86 5.96 -12.97 16.51
N PRO A 87 7.30 -12.78 16.61
CA PRO A 87 7.89 -11.46 16.81
C PRO A 87 7.40 -10.44 15.77
N PRO A 88 7.19 -9.15 16.13
CA PRO A 88 6.63 -8.13 15.23
C PRO A 88 7.42 -7.91 13.93
N ILE A 89 8.72 -8.22 13.89
CA ILE A 89 9.55 -8.11 12.67
C ILE A 89 9.01 -8.96 11.50
N TYR A 90 8.32 -10.08 11.80
CA TYR A 90 7.67 -10.90 10.78
C TYR A 90 6.46 -10.20 10.15
N ILE A 91 5.77 -9.32 10.90
CA ILE A 91 4.67 -8.50 10.37
C ILE A 91 5.23 -7.55 9.32
N TYR A 92 6.35 -6.86 9.63
CA TYR A 92 7.03 -5.99 8.67
C TYR A 92 7.44 -6.75 7.41
N ALA A 93 8.10 -7.89 7.58
CA ALA A 93 8.56 -8.69 6.44
C ALA A 93 7.40 -9.23 5.60
N ALA A 94 6.30 -9.64 6.22
CA ALA A 94 5.10 -10.11 5.52
C ALA A 94 4.41 -8.95 4.77
N GLU A 95 4.25 -7.80 5.40
CA GLU A 95 3.64 -6.61 4.79
C GLU A 95 4.43 -6.17 3.56
N THR A 96 5.74 -5.97 3.70
CA THR A 96 6.61 -5.55 2.60
C THR A 96 6.67 -6.59 1.47
N ALA A 97 6.67 -7.89 1.81
CA ALA A 97 6.61 -8.96 0.81
C ALA A 97 5.27 -8.96 0.06
N ILE A 98 4.15 -8.73 0.74
CA ILE A 98 2.82 -8.57 0.12
C ILE A 98 2.83 -7.39 -0.84
N GLN A 99 3.31 -6.23 -0.40
CA GLN A 99 3.35 -5.00 -1.19
C GLN A 99 4.17 -5.17 -2.48
N MET A 100 5.39 -5.72 -2.37
CA MET A 100 6.23 -6.01 -3.53
C MET A 100 5.61 -7.05 -4.46
N THR A 101 4.93 -8.06 -3.90
CA THR A 101 4.25 -9.08 -4.71
C THR A 101 3.08 -8.49 -5.49
N ILE A 102 2.26 -7.63 -4.89
CA ILE A 102 1.17 -6.94 -5.59
C ILE A 102 1.71 -6.13 -6.77
N ALA A 103 2.82 -5.40 -6.58
CA ALA A 103 3.47 -4.65 -7.66
C ALA A 103 3.98 -5.54 -8.81
N GLU A 104 4.18 -6.84 -8.59
CA GLU A 104 4.56 -7.81 -9.64
C GLU A 104 3.38 -8.57 -10.26
N LEU A 105 2.16 -8.43 -9.74
CA LEU A 105 0.97 -9.06 -10.34
C LEU A 105 0.61 -8.45 -11.69
N ASN A 106 0.84 -7.13 -11.84
CA ASN A 106 0.47 -6.38 -13.02
C ASN A 106 1.30 -5.09 -13.11
N GLU A 107 1.70 -4.67 -14.32
CA GLU A 107 2.49 -3.45 -14.54
C GLU A 107 1.75 -2.17 -14.13
N ASN A 108 0.44 -2.12 -14.31
CA ASN A 108 -0.38 -0.98 -13.91
C ASN A 108 -0.48 -0.87 -12.39
N LEU A 109 -0.50 -1.99 -11.65
CA LEU A 109 -0.40 -1.97 -10.19
C LEU A 109 0.96 -1.45 -9.74
N ARG A 110 2.04 -1.84 -10.41
CA ARG A 110 3.38 -1.30 -10.16
C ARG A 110 3.40 0.21 -10.36
N GLU A 111 2.82 0.70 -11.47
CA GLU A 111 2.71 2.14 -11.75
C GLU A 111 1.97 2.87 -10.63
N ILE A 112 0.85 2.33 -10.13
CA ILE A 112 0.07 2.92 -9.04
C ILE A 112 0.91 3.07 -7.76
N TYR A 113 1.66 2.02 -7.38
CA TYR A 113 2.56 2.11 -6.22
C TYR A 113 3.65 3.16 -6.41
N LEU A 114 4.29 3.19 -7.58
CA LEU A 114 5.34 4.17 -7.87
C LEU A 114 4.80 5.59 -7.85
N GLU A 115 3.60 5.80 -8.43
CA GLU A 115 2.94 7.10 -8.45
C GLU A 115 2.58 7.56 -7.03
N ALA A 116 2.06 6.68 -6.17
CA ALA A 116 1.75 7.01 -4.78
C ALA A 116 2.98 7.56 -4.03
N TYR A 117 4.16 7.02 -4.24
CA TYR A 117 5.40 7.51 -3.63
C TYR A 117 5.98 8.78 -4.32
N THR A 118 5.45 9.19 -5.48
CA THR A 118 5.89 10.43 -6.16
C THR A 118 5.00 11.62 -5.87
N GLN A 119 3.76 11.41 -5.46
CA GLN A 119 2.84 12.48 -5.07
C GLN A 119 3.15 12.94 -3.64
N PRO A 120 3.53 14.21 -3.41
CA PRO A 120 4.03 14.65 -2.11
C PRO A 120 3.08 14.40 -0.93
N GLU A 121 1.77 14.67 -1.10
CA GLU A 121 0.78 14.48 -0.03
C GLU A 121 0.57 13.00 0.29
N ILE A 122 0.61 12.13 -0.72
CA ILE A 122 0.42 10.69 -0.55
C ILE A 122 1.67 10.06 0.05
N ALA A 123 2.86 10.44 -0.44
CA ALA A 123 4.13 9.99 0.10
C ALA A 123 4.27 10.36 1.58
N GLU A 124 3.91 11.61 1.94
CA GLU A 124 3.93 12.07 3.32
C GLU A 124 2.98 11.26 4.21
N TYR A 125 1.74 11.01 3.74
CA TYR A 125 0.80 10.14 4.44
C TYR A 125 1.40 8.74 4.70
N ILE A 126 1.98 8.13 3.65
CA ILE A 126 2.62 6.80 3.75
C ILE A 126 3.76 6.83 4.78
N HIS A 127 4.67 7.81 4.70
CA HIS A 127 5.78 7.92 5.62
C HIS A 127 5.34 8.08 7.08
N GLN A 128 4.33 8.91 7.35
CA GLN A 128 3.81 9.10 8.70
C GLN A 128 3.15 7.82 9.26
N GLN A 129 2.32 7.15 8.47
CA GLN A 129 1.64 5.93 8.91
C GLN A 129 2.64 4.77 9.11
N THR A 130 3.56 4.60 8.15
CA THR A 130 4.56 3.53 8.21
C THR A 130 5.53 3.76 9.37
N SER A 131 6.03 4.97 9.58
CA SER A 131 6.96 5.26 10.68
C SER A 131 6.39 4.91 12.06
N SER A 132 5.11 5.17 12.27
CA SER A 132 4.41 4.78 13.51
C SER A 132 4.35 3.25 13.70
N GLU A 133 4.12 2.49 12.63
CA GLU A 133 4.18 1.02 12.68
C GLU A 133 5.62 0.53 12.90
N LEU A 134 6.60 1.13 12.23
CA LEU A 134 8.02 0.79 12.38
C LEU A 134 8.51 1.02 13.81
N TYR A 135 8.11 2.12 14.44
CA TYR A 135 8.42 2.37 15.85
C TYR A 135 7.91 1.24 16.76
N LYS A 136 6.67 0.80 16.57
CA LYS A 136 6.09 -0.33 17.33
C LYS A 136 6.84 -1.64 17.12
N ILE A 137 7.36 -1.86 15.88
CA ILE A 137 8.02 -3.11 15.51
C ILE A 137 9.48 -3.13 15.94
N PHE A 138 10.21 -2.02 15.74
CA PHE A 138 11.67 -1.99 15.83
C PHE A 138 12.25 -1.20 17.01
N SER A 139 11.43 -0.57 17.85
CA SER A 139 11.93 0.21 19.00
C SER A 139 12.80 -0.61 19.97
N SER A 140 12.59 -1.92 20.07
CA SER A 140 13.44 -2.80 20.89
C SER A 140 14.85 -2.99 20.30
N TYR A 141 15.04 -2.86 19.00
CA TYR A 141 16.34 -2.93 18.33
C TYR A 141 17.06 -1.58 18.32
N LEU A 142 16.31 -0.49 18.40
CA LEU A 142 16.81 0.89 18.39
C LEU A 142 16.29 1.68 19.60
N PRO A 143 16.65 1.29 20.85
CA PRO A 143 16.00 1.79 22.06
C PRO A 143 16.22 3.29 22.34
N ASN A 144 17.20 3.90 21.65
CA ASN A 144 17.50 5.32 21.79
C ASN A 144 16.85 6.18 20.69
N TYR A 145 16.07 5.57 19.77
CA TYR A 145 15.42 6.25 18.67
C TYR A 145 14.00 6.65 19.06
N SER A 146 13.64 7.88 18.71
CA SER A 146 12.28 8.43 18.82
C SER A 146 11.44 8.10 17.58
N GLU A 147 10.14 8.41 17.61
CA GLU A 147 9.28 8.29 16.43
C GLU A 147 9.79 9.14 15.25
N SER A 148 10.41 10.31 15.51
CA SER A 148 11.03 11.15 14.48
C SER A 148 12.21 10.45 13.79
N ASP A 149 13.02 9.70 14.55
CA ASP A 149 14.14 8.96 13.96
C ASP A 149 13.62 7.82 13.07
N PHE A 150 12.51 7.18 13.46
CA PHE A 150 11.85 6.17 12.61
C PHE A 150 11.22 6.76 11.36
N TYR A 151 10.74 7.99 11.40
CA TYR A 151 10.29 8.69 10.20
C TYR A 151 11.45 8.92 9.22
N GLU A 152 12.63 9.35 9.71
CA GLU A 152 13.82 9.52 8.87
C GLU A 152 14.29 8.18 8.26
N LEU A 153 14.29 7.09 9.04
CA LEU A 153 14.61 5.75 8.55
C LEU A 153 13.61 5.25 7.50
N GLU A 154 12.33 5.60 7.69
CA GLU A 154 11.27 5.23 6.74
C GLU A 154 11.47 5.87 5.37
N ILE A 155 11.84 7.14 5.29
CA ILE A 155 12.17 7.80 4.03
C ILE A 155 13.22 7.01 3.25
N GLY A 156 14.26 6.51 3.95
CA GLY A 156 15.30 5.68 3.36
C GLY A 156 14.79 4.31 2.91
N SER A 157 14.07 3.60 3.78
CA SER A 157 13.56 2.25 3.47
C SER A 157 12.50 2.27 2.38
N ALA A 158 11.60 3.26 2.37
CA ALA A 158 10.65 3.49 1.29
C ALA A 158 11.36 3.80 -0.04
N GLY A 159 12.45 4.58 0.00
CA GLY A 159 13.28 4.84 -1.18
C GLY A 159 13.90 3.56 -1.76
N ILE A 160 14.40 2.66 -0.91
CA ILE A 160 14.91 1.34 -1.32
C ILE A 160 13.77 0.50 -1.90
N MET A 161 12.62 0.44 -1.24
CA MET A 161 11.45 -0.31 -1.71
C MET A 161 11.00 0.16 -3.08
N ARG A 162 10.82 1.47 -3.26
CA ARG A 162 10.45 2.09 -4.54
C ARG A 162 11.46 1.76 -5.63
N GLY A 163 12.76 1.80 -5.34
CA GLY A 163 13.82 1.41 -6.28
C GLY A 163 13.68 -0.03 -6.76
N TYR A 164 13.35 -0.97 -5.87
CA TYR A 164 13.10 -2.36 -6.21
C TYR A 164 11.77 -2.56 -6.96
N MET A 165 10.70 -1.85 -6.58
CA MET A 165 9.42 -1.91 -7.28
C MET A 165 9.52 -1.41 -8.71
N ALA A 166 10.30 -0.35 -8.96
CA ALA A 166 10.50 0.22 -10.29
C ALA A 166 11.15 -0.77 -11.28
N ARG A 167 11.83 -1.80 -10.79
CA ARG A 167 12.47 -2.82 -11.62
C ARG A 167 11.59 -4.08 -11.70
N PRO A 168 10.94 -4.40 -12.83
CA PRO A 168 10.20 -5.64 -13.00
C PRO A 168 11.06 -6.87 -12.75
N CYS A 169 10.47 -7.93 -12.20
CA CYS A 169 11.12 -9.22 -12.10
C CYS A 169 11.35 -9.82 -13.49
N ASP A 170 12.45 -10.57 -13.63
CA ASP A 170 12.80 -11.36 -14.80
C ASP A 170 13.43 -12.69 -14.39
N LYS A 171 13.92 -13.48 -15.37
CA LYS A 171 14.54 -14.78 -15.11
C LYS A 171 15.84 -14.73 -14.29
N TYR A 172 16.49 -13.57 -14.19
CA TYR A 172 17.74 -13.37 -13.45
C TYR A 172 17.50 -12.68 -12.10
N PHE A 173 16.49 -11.83 -12.03
CA PHE A 173 16.08 -11.09 -10.85
C PHE A 173 14.64 -11.44 -10.49
N THR A 174 14.47 -12.60 -9.84
CA THR A 174 13.16 -13.13 -9.43
C THR A 174 12.59 -12.36 -8.25
N LEU A 175 11.30 -12.57 -7.97
CA LEU A 175 10.63 -11.96 -6.81
C LEU A 175 11.32 -12.38 -5.50
N GLU A 176 11.74 -13.63 -5.36
CA GLU A 176 12.42 -14.13 -4.17
C GLU A 176 13.74 -13.40 -3.94
N LYS A 177 14.55 -13.19 -5.00
CA LYS A 177 15.78 -12.39 -4.91
C LYS A 177 15.51 -10.94 -4.56
N LYS A 178 14.44 -10.36 -5.13
CA LYS A 178 14.02 -8.99 -4.84
C LYS A 178 13.64 -8.85 -3.37
N LEU A 179 12.83 -9.75 -2.83
CA LEU A 179 12.43 -9.78 -1.42
C LEU A 179 13.63 -9.97 -0.49
N GLU A 180 14.50 -10.94 -0.80
CA GLU A 180 15.71 -11.17 -0.02
C GLU A 180 16.58 -9.91 0.06
N ARG A 181 16.88 -9.29 -1.08
CA ARG A 181 17.74 -8.09 -1.13
C ARG A 181 17.13 -6.92 -0.37
N PHE A 182 15.84 -6.67 -0.58
CA PHE A 182 15.15 -5.60 0.13
C PHE A 182 15.15 -5.85 1.64
N LEU A 183 14.70 -7.02 2.09
CA LEU A 183 14.60 -7.34 3.52
C LEU A 183 15.96 -7.30 4.21
N ARG A 184 17.03 -7.79 3.58
CA ARG A 184 18.39 -7.66 4.14
C ARG A 184 18.79 -6.21 4.36
N MET A 185 18.54 -5.34 3.38
CA MET A 185 18.89 -3.93 3.48
C MET A 185 18.04 -3.21 4.52
N SER A 186 16.74 -3.41 4.53
CA SER A 186 15.83 -2.73 5.45
C SER A 186 15.97 -3.23 6.89
N LEU A 187 15.99 -4.53 7.12
CA LEU A 187 16.20 -5.11 8.47
C LEU A 187 17.56 -4.72 9.04
N GLY A 188 18.61 -4.64 8.19
CA GLY A 188 19.92 -4.12 8.59
C GLY A 188 19.88 -2.65 9.01
N ALA A 189 19.11 -1.81 8.30
CA ALA A 189 18.92 -0.39 8.67
C ALA A 189 18.22 -0.25 10.04
N TYR A 190 17.35 -1.19 10.41
CA TYR A 190 16.69 -1.25 11.72
C TYR A 190 17.51 -2.03 12.77
N SER A 191 18.79 -2.32 12.51
CA SER A 191 19.70 -3.00 13.43
C SER A 191 19.25 -4.40 13.89
N VAL A 192 18.46 -5.08 13.08
CA VAL A 192 18.06 -6.47 13.35
C VAL A 192 19.29 -7.39 13.20
N PRO A 193 19.59 -8.27 14.19
CA PRO A 193 20.69 -9.24 14.08
C PRO A 193 20.57 -10.16 12.86
N VAL A 194 21.72 -10.55 12.28
CA VAL A 194 21.76 -11.35 11.03
C VAL A 194 21.03 -12.67 11.19
N GLU A 195 21.15 -13.31 12.35
CA GLU A 195 20.48 -14.59 12.65
C GLU A 195 18.96 -14.44 12.63
N GLU A 196 18.44 -13.33 13.12
CA GLU A 196 17.00 -13.04 13.07
C GLU A 196 16.54 -12.67 11.65
N GLN A 197 17.38 -11.94 10.89
CA GLN A 197 17.12 -11.71 9.46
C GLN A 197 17.01 -13.02 8.69
N ASP A 198 17.90 -13.99 8.95
CA ASP A 198 17.88 -15.31 8.31
C ASP A 198 16.57 -16.05 8.61
N ALA A 199 16.14 -16.05 9.88
CA ALA A 199 14.90 -16.68 10.29
C ALA A 199 13.67 -16.04 9.63
N VAL A 200 13.63 -14.72 9.56
CA VAL A 200 12.55 -13.96 8.90
C VAL A 200 12.51 -14.25 7.40
N LEU A 201 13.67 -14.27 6.74
CA LEU A 201 13.75 -14.60 5.31
C LEU A 201 13.29 -16.02 5.03
N GLU A 202 13.73 -16.99 5.83
CA GLU A 202 13.30 -18.38 5.68
C GLU A 202 11.77 -18.51 5.82
N TYR A 203 11.16 -17.79 6.77
CA TYR A 203 9.72 -17.76 6.96
C TYR A 203 9.00 -17.18 5.72
N ILE A 204 9.44 -16.04 5.21
CA ILE A 204 8.84 -15.39 4.03
C ILE A 204 8.96 -16.28 2.79
N MET A 205 10.12 -16.93 2.58
CA MET A 205 10.33 -17.81 1.41
C MET A 205 9.48 -19.09 1.45
N LYS A 206 9.05 -19.53 2.65
CA LYS A 206 8.14 -20.67 2.82
C LYS A 206 6.67 -20.30 2.78
N THR A 207 6.35 -19.01 2.88
CA THR A 207 4.98 -18.51 2.95
C THR A 207 4.43 -18.22 1.54
N ASP A 208 3.19 -18.63 1.26
CA ASP A 208 2.52 -18.30 -0.01
C ASP A 208 2.01 -16.84 -0.01
N ILE A 209 2.97 -15.92 -0.13
CA ILE A 209 2.70 -14.47 -0.18
C ILE A 209 1.81 -14.11 -1.38
N ARG A 210 1.97 -14.81 -2.51
CA ARG A 210 1.18 -14.55 -3.73
C ARG A 210 -0.32 -14.81 -3.50
N LYS A 211 -0.66 -15.84 -2.75
CA LYS A 211 -2.06 -16.10 -2.37
C LYS A 211 -2.64 -14.94 -1.56
N THR A 212 -1.89 -14.43 -0.58
CA THR A 212 -2.30 -13.30 0.24
C THR A 212 -2.43 -12.02 -0.58
N ALA A 213 -1.47 -11.73 -1.47
CA ALA A 213 -1.53 -10.60 -2.38
C ALA A 213 -2.78 -10.63 -3.27
N ASN A 214 -3.09 -11.78 -3.87
CA ASN A 214 -4.31 -11.97 -4.67
C ASN A 214 -5.59 -11.79 -3.84
N TYR A 215 -5.61 -12.27 -2.59
CA TYR A 215 -6.75 -12.08 -1.69
C TYR A 215 -7.00 -10.60 -1.38
N ILE A 216 -5.94 -9.81 -1.12
CA ILE A 216 -6.07 -8.36 -0.89
C ILE A 216 -6.64 -7.67 -2.13
N MET A 217 -6.16 -8.02 -3.33
CA MET A 217 -6.70 -7.47 -4.56
C MET A 217 -8.18 -7.80 -4.76
N GLN A 218 -8.59 -9.05 -4.47
CA GLN A 218 -10.01 -9.43 -4.48
C GLN A 218 -10.82 -8.64 -3.46
N LYS A 219 -10.30 -8.46 -2.22
CA LYS A 219 -10.96 -7.65 -1.18
C LYS A 219 -11.15 -6.20 -1.64
N LEU A 220 -10.17 -5.61 -2.31
CA LEU A 220 -10.28 -4.27 -2.89
C LEU A 220 -11.44 -4.18 -3.88
N PHE A 221 -11.54 -5.12 -4.82
CA PHE A 221 -12.64 -5.17 -5.79
C PHE A 221 -14.03 -5.40 -5.16
N MET A 222 -14.10 -6.14 -4.06
CA MET A 222 -15.37 -6.43 -3.37
C MET A 222 -15.82 -5.30 -2.44
N ALA A 223 -14.89 -4.46 -1.94
CA ALA A 223 -15.20 -3.35 -1.05
C ALA A 223 -15.75 -2.12 -1.80
N LEU A 224 -15.58 -2.07 -3.11
CA LEU A 224 -15.97 -0.98 -4.01
C LEU A 224 -17.14 -1.36 -4.88
#